data_5843a9e24300dfca813284bad63ff4d9
#
_entry.id   5843a9e24300dfca813284bad63ff4d9
#
_cell.length_a   1.000
_cell.length_b   1.000
_cell.length_c   1.000
_cell.angle_alpha   90.00
_cell.angle_beta   90.00
_cell.angle_gamma   90.00
#
_symmetry.space_group_name_H-M   'P 1'
#
loop_
_entity.id
_entity.type
_entity.pdbx_description
1 polymer ?
#
loop_
_entity_poly.entity_id
_entity_poly.type
_entity_poly.pdbx_seq_one_letter_code
_entity_poly.pdbx_strand_id
1 'polypeptide(L)'
;VVFLKKHRGLFAGRRNTTVFCGEFGVVMDVLTTVAGQKDLPRYFEQVFGMACQMRNGRLDFVLSDGRVFRATGTASAWPVAELRVHNRDLFARLIREGDLGFCDAYLDEHWSTPDLQAFLDLCNADNWDVYDSFPGMSLVRMLERARFWLIGNSKAQAKKNIAAHYDLGNDFYGLWLDDTMTYSSALFTSGQESLEAAQAAKYASMIDQMGAKAGDHVLEIGCGWGGFAEYAAAQRGLRVTCLTISRAQYDFALARIAKAGLSDRVTIKLQDYRDETGTYDGIASIEMFEAVGQRYWPTYFKTVRDRLKPGANATLQIITVQESRWDAYRKSVDFIQKYIFPGGMLPAPSVLRAEVEKAGLSVLRSIEFGDSYAQTLRRWHESFNHRWDDARALGFDDRFRRMWNFYLVSCVSAFQSGNCDVTQITIKRPA
;
A
#
# COMPACT_ATOMS: atom_id res chain seq x y z
N VAL A 1 25.86 -15.93 32.47
CA VAL A 1 27.00 -16.84 32.72
C VAL A 1 26.90 -18.01 31.76
N VAL A 2 27.98 -18.14 30.89
CA VAL A 2 28.38 -19.36 30.14
C VAL A 2 27.42 -19.77 29.00
N PHE A 3 27.80 -19.59 27.73
CA PHE A 3 28.71 -20.38 26.92
C PHE A 3 29.13 -19.65 25.63
N LEU A 4 30.37 -19.14 25.62
CA LEU A 4 31.15 -18.97 24.39
C LEU A 4 31.85 -20.31 24.10
N LYS A 5 31.49 -20.99 23.03
CA LYS A 5 32.33 -22.05 22.47
C LYS A 5 32.79 -21.67 21.07
N LYS A 6 34.12 -21.51 20.97
CA LYS A 6 34.91 -21.39 19.76
C LYS A 6 34.54 -22.44 18.72
N HIS A 7 34.24 -22.00 17.50
CA HIS A 7 34.57 -22.77 16.31
C HIS A 7 35.51 -21.91 15.43
N ARG A 8 36.81 -22.16 15.57
CA ARG A 8 37.81 -21.88 14.55
C ARG A 8 37.78 -23.08 13.58
N GLY A 9 37.61 -22.83 12.31
CA GLY A 9 37.90 -23.84 11.30
C GLY A 9 37.36 -23.51 9.91
N LEU A 10 38.27 -23.21 9.00
CA LEU A 10 38.16 -23.28 7.56
C LEU A 10 37.23 -22.29 6.82
N PHE A 11 37.74 -21.08 6.57
CA PHE A 11 37.43 -20.37 5.35
C PHE A 11 38.60 -20.46 4.39
N ALA A 12 38.57 -21.49 3.51
CA ALA A 12 39.39 -21.54 2.33
C ALA A 12 38.86 -20.52 1.33
N GLY A 13 39.73 -19.65 0.82
CA GLY A 13 39.41 -18.54 -0.04
C GLY A 13 38.61 -18.94 -1.29
N ARG A 14 37.43 -18.34 -1.46
CA ARG A 14 36.75 -18.27 -2.74
C ARG A 14 37.30 -17.08 -3.52
N ARG A 15 37.76 -17.34 -4.72
CA ARG A 15 38.39 -16.41 -5.67
C ARG A 15 37.37 -15.38 -6.14
N ASN A 16 37.82 -14.15 -6.36
CA ASN A 16 37.07 -13.10 -7.07
C ASN A 16 36.51 -13.64 -8.39
N THR A 17 35.22 -13.51 -8.61
CA THR A 17 34.60 -13.93 -9.86
C THR A 17 34.39 -12.67 -10.70
N THR A 18 35.08 -12.57 -11.82
CA THR A 18 34.95 -11.51 -12.81
C THR A 18 33.65 -11.74 -13.60
N VAL A 19 32.73 -10.77 -13.58
CA VAL A 19 31.49 -10.84 -14.35
C VAL A 19 31.44 -9.66 -15.31
N PHE A 20 31.15 -9.92 -16.57
CA PHE A 20 30.90 -8.89 -17.60
C PHE A 20 29.52 -8.27 -17.33
N CYS A 21 29.43 -6.96 -17.15
CA CYS A 21 28.18 -6.24 -17.06
C CYS A 21 28.23 -4.97 -17.91
N GLY A 22 27.29 -4.84 -18.86
CA GLY A 22 26.91 -3.60 -19.54
C GLY A 22 27.70 -3.24 -20.80
N GLU A 23 27.10 -2.40 -21.60
CA GLU A 23 27.48 -1.94 -22.95
C GLU A 23 28.85 -1.23 -23.10
N PHE A 24 29.63 -1.11 -22.05
CA PHE A 24 30.94 -0.40 -22.06
C PHE A 24 32.08 -1.24 -21.49
N GLY A 25 32.14 -2.52 -21.67
CA GLY A 25 33.36 -3.33 -21.51
C GLY A 25 34.25 -3.10 -20.26
N VAL A 26 33.73 -2.46 -19.19
CA VAL A 26 34.45 -2.25 -17.93
C VAL A 26 34.31 -3.49 -17.08
N VAL A 27 35.43 -4.20 -16.91
CA VAL A 27 35.52 -5.32 -15.97
C VAL A 27 35.55 -4.76 -14.56
N MET A 28 34.44 -4.85 -13.83
CA MET A 28 34.40 -4.50 -12.43
C MET A 28 34.66 -5.75 -11.58
N ASP A 29 35.63 -5.65 -10.68
CA ASP A 29 35.87 -6.71 -9.69
C ASP A 29 34.72 -6.67 -8.66
N VAL A 30 33.92 -7.73 -8.64
CA VAL A 30 32.82 -7.88 -7.67
C VAL A 30 33.36 -8.53 -6.40
N LEU A 31 33.24 -7.81 -5.30
CA LEU A 31 33.68 -8.23 -3.97
C LEU A 31 32.54 -8.97 -3.25
N THR A 32 32.86 -10.13 -2.68
CA THR A 32 31.91 -10.91 -1.86
C THR A 32 32.21 -10.86 -0.37
N THR A 33 33.18 -10.03 0.01
CA THR A 33 33.60 -9.82 1.40
C THR A 33 34.11 -8.41 1.58
N VAL A 34 33.97 -7.88 2.78
CA VAL A 34 34.54 -6.60 3.22
C VAL A 34 35.93 -6.75 3.82
N ALA A 35 36.40 -7.99 4.01
CA ALA A 35 37.71 -8.26 4.62
C ALA A 35 38.84 -7.62 3.80
N GLY A 36 39.72 -6.88 4.46
CA GLY A 36 40.85 -6.18 3.85
C GLY A 36 40.47 -4.88 3.13
N GLN A 37 39.19 -4.52 3.05
CA GLN A 37 38.74 -3.27 2.43
C GLN A 37 38.89 -2.10 3.42
N LYS A 38 39.43 -0.99 2.92
CA LYS A 38 39.62 0.25 3.71
C LYS A 38 38.64 1.30 3.23
N ASP A 39 38.42 2.34 4.04
CA ASP A 39 37.60 3.49 3.71
C ASP A 39 36.18 3.14 3.26
N LEU A 40 35.54 2.22 3.99
CA LEU A 40 34.13 1.88 3.77
C LEU A 40 33.22 2.95 4.43
N PRO A 41 32.00 3.17 3.89
CA PRO A 41 31.00 3.98 4.58
C PRO A 41 30.72 3.45 6.00
N ARG A 42 30.44 4.37 6.93
CA ARG A 42 30.12 3.99 8.31
C ARG A 42 28.94 3.01 8.35
N TYR A 43 29.07 1.91 9.09
CA TYR A 43 28.10 0.80 9.22
C TYR A 43 27.87 -0.02 7.94
N PHE A 44 28.59 0.22 6.85
CA PHE A 44 28.44 -0.60 5.65
C PHE A 44 28.76 -2.07 5.91
N GLU A 45 29.83 -2.36 6.67
CA GLU A 45 30.22 -3.74 7.02
C GLU A 45 29.07 -4.50 7.71
N GLN A 46 28.38 -3.84 8.65
CA GLN A 46 27.24 -4.42 9.37
C GLN A 46 26.05 -4.69 8.42
N VAL A 47 25.71 -3.71 7.59
CA VAL A 47 24.60 -3.84 6.65
C VAL A 47 24.90 -4.88 5.57
N PHE A 48 26.13 -4.92 5.04
CA PHE A 48 26.57 -5.94 4.10
C PHE A 48 26.58 -7.34 4.74
N GLY A 49 27.02 -7.44 6.00
CA GLY A 49 26.99 -8.69 6.76
C GLY A 49 25.58 -9.22 6.97
N MET A 50 24.57 -8.33 7.15
CA MET A 50 23.17 -8.73 7.16
C MET A 50 22.68 -9.19 5.78
N ALA A 51 23.00 -8.44 4.74
CA ALA A 51 22.60 -8.81 3.38
C ALA A 51 23.16 -10.20 2.99
N CYS A 52 24.32 -10.56 3.49
CA CYS A 52 24.89 -11.90 3.30
C CYS A 52 24.14 -13.04 4.04
N GLN A 53 23.22 -12.70 4.96
CA GLN A 53 22.36 -13.66 5.65
C GLN A 53 21.01 -13.88 4.95
N MET A 54 20.73 -13.19 3.85
CA MET A 54 19.52 -13.38 3.06
C MET A 54 19.32 -14.84 2.67
N ARG A 55 18.09 -15.30 2.67
CA ARG A 55 17.72 -16.62 2.14
C ARG A 55 17.53 -16.57 0.63
N ASN A 56 16.84 -15.55 0.15
CA ASN A 56 16.49 -15.38 -1.24
C ASN A 56 17.04 -14.06 -1.77
N GLY A 57 17.45 -14.06 -3.05
CA GLY A 57 17.85 -12.90 -3.80
C GLY A 57 19.35 -12.67 -3.90
N ARG A 58 19.69 -11.65 -4.69
CA ARG A 58 21.04 -11.10 -4.84
C ARG A 58 20.97 -9.58 -4.79
N LEU A 59 21.80 -8.98 -3.96
CA LEU A 59 21.94 -7.54 -3.86
C LEU A 59 23.37 -7.12 -4.16
N ASP A 60 23.53 -6.28 -5.18
CA ASP A 60 24.78 -5.65 -5.54
C ASP A 60 24.80 -4.22 -4.97
N PHE A 61 25.72 -3.93 -4.05
CA PHE A 61 25.97 -2.59 -3.53
C PHE A 61 27.05 -1.92 -4.36
N VAL A 62 26.69 -0.88 -5.10
CA VAL A 62 27.61 -0.04 -5.87
C VAL A 62 27.91 1.21 -5.05
N LEU A 63 29.13 1.27 -4.49
CA LEU A 63 29.58 2.40 -3.70
C LEU A 63 29.96 3.59 -4.60
N SER A 64 29.98 4.79 -4.02
CA SER A 64 30.33 6.04 -4.71
C SER A 64 31.77 6.09 -5.26
N ASP A 65 32.64 5.21 -4.77
CA ASP A 65 34.03 5.04 -5.26
C ASP A 65 34.17 3.98 -6.37
N GLY A 66 33.03 3.41 -6.85
CA GLY A 66 32.98 2.42 -7.91
C GLY A 66 33.15 0.97 -7.48
N ARG A 67 33.44 0.69 -6.21
CA ARG A 67 33.48 -0.69 -5.70
C ARG A 67 32.11 -1.31 -5.70
N VAL A 68 32.03 -2.60 -6.12
CA VAL A 68 30.78 -3.36 -6.11
C VAL A 68 30.90 -4.52 -5.13
N PHE A 69 29.97 -4.57 -4.17
CA PHE A 69 29.87 -5.64 -3.19
C PHE A 69 28.62 -6.46 -3.43
N ARG A 70 28.75 -7.76 -3.57
CA ARG A 70 27.64 -8.68 -3.85
C ARG A 70 27.31 -9.55 -2.65
N ALA A 71 26.07 -9.46 -2.20
CA ALA A 71 25.45 -10.41 -1.29
C ALA A 71 24.51 -11.33 -2.08
N THR A 72 24.59 -12.65 -1.83
CA THR A 72 23.75 -13.64 -2.53
C THR A 72 23.06 -14.52 -1.50
N GLY A 73 21.77 -14.73 -1.66
CA GLY A 73 20.94 -15.57 -0.81
C GLY A 73 21.40 -17.02 -0.78
N THR A 74 21.18 -17.68 0.35
CA THR A 74 21.64 -19.07 0.58
C THR A 74 20.74 -20.11 -0.10
N ALA A 75 19.46 -19.80 -0.34
CA ALA A 75 18.48 -20.68 -0.98
C ALA A 75 18.29 -20.34 -2.47
N SER A 76 18.26 -19.05 -2.82
CA SER A 76 18.06 -18.57 -4.18
C SER A 76 18.85 -17.29 -4.43
N ALA A 77 19.36 -17.12 -5.66
CA ALA A 77 19.94 -15.85 -6.12
C ALA A 77 18.90 -14.91 -6.78
N TRP A 78 17.63 -15.22 -6.74
CA TRP A 78 16.55 -14.44 -7.31
C TRP A 78 15.56 -14.00 -6.23
N PRO A 79 15.00 -12.76 -6.26
CA PRO A 79 15.23 -11.70 -7.27
C PRO A 79 16.63 -11.06 -7.19
N VAL A 80 16.99 -10.31 -8.25
CA VAL A 80 18.27 -9.60 -8.35
C VAL A 80 18.04 -8.11 -8.32
N ALA A 81 18.76 -7.43 -7.43
CA ALA A 81 18.68 -5.98 -7.28
C ALA A 81 20.06 -5.32 -7.17
N GLU A 82 20.11 -4.04 -7.49
CA GLU A 82 21.29 -3.20 -7.35
C GLU A 82 20.93 -1.97 -6.50
N LEU A 83 21.81 -1.61 -5.56
CA LEU A 83 21.69 -0.41 -4.74
C LEU A 83 22.92 0.47 -5.00
N ARG A 84 22.70 1.63 -5.65
CA ARG A 84 23.74 2.64 -5.91
C ARG A 84 23.79 3.64 -4.77
N VAL A 85 24.92 3.69 -4.09
CA VAL A 85 25.14 4.58 -2.94
C VAL A 85 25.73 5.91 -3.42
N HIS A 86 24.99 6.99 -3.26
CA HIS A 86 25.44 8.35 -3.63
C HIS A 86 25.96 9.11 -2.41
N ASN A 87 25.42 8.85 -1.22
CA ASN A 87 25.85 9.49 0.02
C ASN A 87 26.35 8.45 1.01
N ARG A 88 27.58 8.66 1.54
CA ARG A 88 28.24 7.74 2.48
C ARG A 88 27.51 7.62 3.84
N ASP A 89 26.62 8.58 4.19
CA ASP A 89 25.83 8.53 5.43
C ASP A 89 24.58 7.62 5.33
N LEU A 90 24.30 7.03 4.16
CA LEU A 90 23.15 6.15 3.93
C LEU A 90 22.98 5.06 5.00
N PHE A 91 24.06 4.32 5.28
CA PHE A 91 23.99 3.21 6.21
C PHE A 91 23.91 3.68 7.67
N ALA A 92 24.52 4.82 7.99
CA ALA A 92 24.37 5.44 9.31
C ALA A 92 22.94 5.95 9.53
N ARG A 93 22.30 6.47 8.48
CA ARG A 93 20.90 6.89 8.51
C ARG A 93 19.95 5.69 8.68
N LEU A 94 20.20 4.59 7.95
CA LEU A 94 19.46 3.33 8.12
C LEU A 94 19.52 2.83 9.57
N ILE A 95 20.72 2.82 10.19
CA ILE A 95 20.88 2.36 11.57
C ILE A 95 20.22 3.31 12.59
N ARG A 96 20.27 4.62 12.35
CA ARG A 96 19.72 5.63 13.25
C ARG A 96 18.20 5.78 13.16
N GLU A 97 17.66 5.69 11.96
CA GLU A 97 16.28 6.07 11.61
C GLU A 97 15.44 4.89 11.11
N GLY A 98 16.05 3.71 10.97
CA GLY A 98 15.34 2.50 10.53
C GLY A 98 14.87 2.55 9.08
N ASP A 99 13.80 1.79 8.80
CA ASP A 99 13.21 1.66 7.47
C ASP A 99 12.77 3.00 6.90
N LEU A 100 12.17 3.84 7.74
CA LEU A 100 11.73 5.17 7.31
C LEU A 100 12.91 6.06 6.96
N GLY A 101 14.03 5.96 7.70
CA GLY A 101 15.25 6.67 7.35
C GLY A 101 15.87 6.21 6.04
N PHE A 102 15.73 4.93 5.71
CA PHE A 102 16.16 4.39 4.42
C PHE A 102 15.25 4.86 3.26
N CYS A 103 13.94 4.91 3.48
CA CYS A 103 13.00 5.48 2.52
C CYS A 103 13.24 6.98 2.32
N ASP A 104 13.43 7.72 3.42
CA ASP A 104 13.76 9.16 3.36
C ASP A 104 15.06 9.40 2.58
N ALA A 105 16.07 8.54 2.77
CA ALA A 105 17.32 8.61 2.03
C ALA A 105 17.12 8.40 0.51
N TYR A 106 16.15 7.57 0.09
CA TYR A 106 15.77 7.45 -1.31
C TYR A 106 15.15 8.74 -1.85
N LEU A 107 14.23 9.34 -1.09
CA LEU A 107 13.62 10.60 -1.47
C LEU A 107 14.65 11.73 -1.58
N ASP A 108 15.68 11.70 -0.74
CA ASP A 108 16.75 12.69 -0.67
C ASP A 108 17.96 12.34 -1.57
N GLU A 109 17.83 11.34 -2.47
CA GLU A 109 18.87 10.90 -3.42
C GLU A 109 20.17 10.40 -2.81
N HIS A 110 20.14 9.94 -1.55
CA HIS A 110 21.32 9.30 -0.96
C HIS A 110 21.63 7.93 -1.60
N TRP A 111 20.62 7.31 -2.19
CA TRP A 111 20.76 6.08 -2.98
C TRP A 111 19.75 6.04 -4.13
N SER A 112 20.05 5.21 -5.11
CA SER A 112 19.15 4.88 -6.23
C SER A 112 19.27 3.41 -6.60
N THR A 113 18.38 2.96 -7.49
CA THR A 113 18.40 1.64 -8.10
C THR A 113 17.98 1.78 -9.56
N PRO A 114 18.53 0.99 -10.49
CA PRO A 114 18.07 0.98 -11.88
C PRO A 114 16.67 0.37 -12.02
N ASP A 115 16.29 -0.52 -11.10
CA ASP A 115 14.99 -1.19 -11.07
C ASP A 115 14.44 -1.18 -9.64
N LEU A 116 13.52 -0.24 -9.39
CA LEU A 116 12.89 -0.09 -8.07
C LEU A 116 11.98 -1.27 -7.73
N GLN A 117 11.32 -1.88 -8.75
CA GLN A 117 10.45 -3.03 -8.53
C GLN A 117 11.30 -4.23 -8.07
N ALA A 118 12.37 -4.56 -8.79
CA ALA A 118 13.26 -5.66 -8.42
C ALA A 118 13.89 -5.46 -7.03
N PHE A 119 14.22 -4.20 -6.66
CA PHE A 119 14.73 -3.87 -5.33
C PHE A 119 13.70 -4.12 -4.24
N LEU A 120 12.45 -3.66 -4.42
CA LEU A 120 11.38 -3.84 -3.45
C LEU A 120 10.89 -5.30 -3.38
N ASP A 121 10.90 -6.02 -4.50
CA ASP A 121 10.63 -7.46 -4.53
C ASP A 121 11.68 -8.24 -3.73
N LEU A 122 12.95 -7.84 -3.83
CA LEU A 122 14.01 -8.40 -2.99
C LEU A 122 13.76 -8.11 -1.50
N CYS A 123 13.33 -6.90 -1.15
CA CYS A 123 12.98 -6.56 0.23
C CYS A 123 11.79 -7.39 0.76
N ASN A 124 10.84 -7.75 -0.12
CA ASN A 124 9.67 -8.56 0.24
C ASN A 124 9.89 -10.08 0.10
N ALA A 125 11.04 -10.54 -0.41
CA ALA A 125 11.35 -11.94 -0.70
C ALA A 125 11.73 -12.76 0.56
N ASP A 126 10.89 -12.74 1.59
CA ASP A 126 11.02 -13.58 2.80
C ASP A 126 12.30 -13.33 3.62
N ASN A 127 12.80 -12.10 3.59
CA ASN A 127 14.04 -11.70 4.25
C ASN A 127 13.83 -10.91 5.56
N TRP A 128 12.62 -10.87 6.07
CA TRP A 128 12.23 -10.00 7.20
C TRP A 128 12.94 -10.32 8.52
N ASP A 129 13.18 -11.62 8.80
CA ASP A 129 13.85 -12.05 10.02
C ASP A 129 15.27 -11.50 10.13
N VAL A 130 15.94 -11.32 9.00
CA VAL A 130 17.28 -10.75 8.92
C VAL A 130 17.27 -9.29 9.36
N TYR A 131 16.23 -8.56 8.99
CA TYR A 131 16.07 -7.13 9.25
C TYR A 131 15.69 -6.85 10.71
N ASP A 132 14.79 -7.66 11.26
CA ASP A 132 14.31 -7.53 12.64
C ASP A 132 15.38 -7.86 13.70
N SER A 133 16.44 -8.55 13.30
CA SER A 133 17.56 -8.91 14.20
C SER A 133 18.49 -7.75 14.57
N PHE A 134 18.30 -6.54 14.03
CA PHE A 134 19.22 -5.43 14.22
C PHE A 134 19.08 -4.80 15.63
N PRO A 135 20.17 -4.70 16.42
CA PRO A 135 20.12 -4.09 17.75
C PRO A 135 19.71 -2.60 17.68
N GLY A 136 18.71 -2.22 18.47
CA GLY A 136 18.23 -0.83 18.57
C GLY A 136 17.03 -0.49 17.68
N MET A 137 16.69 -1.29 16.67
CA MET A 137 15.54 -1.05 15.80
C MET A 137 14.21 -1.03 16.56
N SER A 138 14.07 -1.83 17.60
CA SER A 138 12.86 -1.85 18.43
C SER A 138 12.58 -0.51 19.12
N LEU A 139 13.63 0.21 19.56
CA LEU A 139 13.48 1.52 20.21
C LEU A 139 13.07 2.60 19.20
N VAL A 140 13.67 2.61 18.00
CA VAL A 140 13.33 3.53 16.92
C VAL A 140 11.86 3.35 16.52
N ARG A 141 11.43 2.12 16.26
CA ARG A 141 10.04 1.78 15.95
C ARG A 141 9.06 2.20 17.05
N MET A 142 9.42 2.02 18.31
CA MET A 142 8.60 2.44 19.45
C MET A 142 8.39 3.95 19.47
N LEU A 143 9.43 4.75 19.25
CA LEU A 143 9.35 6.21 19.22
C LEU A 143 8.51 6.70 18.05
N GLU A 144 8.68 6.14 16.87
CA GLU A 144 7.88 6.46 15.69
C GLU A 144 6.41 6.08 15.89
N ARG A 145 6.13 4.93 16.47
CA ARG A 145 4.77 4.51 16.82
C ARG A 145 4.10 5.47 17.81
N ALA A 146 4.82 5.92 18.82
CA ALA A 146 4.30 6.91 19.77
C ALA A 146 3.94 8.23 19.08
N ARG A 147 4.77 8.71 18.15
CA ARG A 147 4.46 9.90 17.34
C ARG A 147 3.25 9.69 16.45
N PHE A 148 3.15 8.56 15.78
CA PHE A 148 2.02 8.22 14.89
C PHE A 148 0.70 8.09 15.68
N TRP A 149 0.75 7.51 16.89
CA TRP A 149 -0.44 7.38 17.74
C TRP A 149 -1.07 8.74 18.12
N LEU A 150 -0.25 9.80 18.18
CA LEU A 150 -0.73 11.16 18.44
C LEU A 150 -1.52 11.76 17.26
N ILE A 151 -1.34 11.25 16.03
CA ILE A 151 -2.03 11.76 14.83
C ILE A 151 -3.52 11.40 14.88
N GLY A 152 -3.89 10.19 15.31
CA GLY A 152 -5.27 9.72 15.48
C GLY A 152 -6.20 9.98 14.28
N ASN A 153 -7.45 9.48 14.36
CA ASN A 153 -8.49 9.69 13.33
C ASN A 153 -9.81 10.16 13.95
N SER A 154 -9.76 11.15 14.85
CA SER A 154 -10.97 11.88 15.25
C SER A 154 -11.66 12.50 14.02
N LYS A 155 -12.95 12.86 14.10
CA LYS A 155 -13.66 13.48 12.95
C LYS A 155 -12.89 14.67 12.35
N ALA A 156 -12.34 15.55 13.20
CA ALA A 156 -11.57 16.70 12.75
C ALA A 156 -10.23 16.29 12.11
N GLN A 157 -9.55 15.30 12.67
CA GLN A 157 -8.26 14.82 12.14
C GLN A 157 -8.44 13.98 10.87
N ALA A 158 -9.46 13.11 10.81
CA ALA A 158 -9.81 12.36 9.60
C ALA A 158 -10.07 13.32 8.43
N LYS A 159 -10.79 14.41 8.64
CA LYS A 159 -10.99 15.44 7.60
C LYS A 159 -9.68 16.07 7.15
N LYS A 160 -8.74 16.35 8.06
CA LYS A 160 -7.41 16.89 7.72
C LYS A 160 -6.55 15.87 6.98
N ASN A 161 -6.54 14.62 7.42
CA ASN A 161 -5.75 13.55 6.80
C ASN A 161 -6.24 13.28 5.36
N ILE A 162 -7.57 13.22 5.18
CA ILE A 162 -8.20 13.06 3.86
C ILE A 162 -7.93 14.28 2.98
N ALA A 163 -8.09 15.51 3.52
CA ALA A 163 -7.78 16.72 2.78
C ALA A 163 -6.32 16.71 2.31
N ALA A 164 -5.36 16.43 3.18
CA ALA A 164 -3.95 16.42 2.82
C ALA A 164 -3.61 15.43 1.68
N HIS A 165 -4.30 14.29 1.60
CA HIS A 165 -4.10 13.32 0.52
C HIS A 165 -4.82 13.73 -0.77
N TYR A 166 -6.08 14.17 -0.71
CA TYR A 166 -6.88 14.53 -1.89
C TYR A 166 -6.70 15.99 -2.34
N ASP A 167 -6.04 16.85 -1.55
CA ASP A 167 -5.67 18.22 -1.93
C ASP A 167 -4.54 18.27 -2.99
N LEU A 168 -4.01 17.10 -3.42
CA LEU A 168 -3.20 16.99 -4.65
C LEU A 168 -3.99 17.44 -5.91
N GLY A 169 -5.30 17.48 -5.81
CA GLY A 169 -6.22 18.02 -6.84
C GLY A 169 -6.73 16.98 -7.83
N ASN A 170 -7.96 17.20 -8.31
CA ASN A 170 -8.58 16.30 -9.29
C ASN A 170 -7.77 16.22 -10.60
N ASP A 171 -7.11 17.31 -10.99
CA ASP A 171 -6.28 17.36 -12.19
C ASP A 171 -5.09 16.39 -12.08
N PHE A 172 -4.45 16.33 -10.90
CA PHE A 172 -3.38 15.35 -10.66
C PHE A 172 -3.86 13.90 -10.76
N TYR A 173 -4.97 13.56 -10.10
CA TYR A 173 -5.51 12.20 -10.16
C TYR A 173 -5.98 11.84 -11.56
N GLY A 174 -6.56 12.78 -12.31
CA GLY A 174 -6.99 12.60 -13.70
C GLY A 174 -5.85 12.35 -14.71
N LEU A 175 -4.59 12.61 -14.33
CA LEU A 175 -3.45 12.31 -15.19
C LEU A 175 -3.16 10.80 -15.29
N TRP A 176 -3.46 10.03 -14.26
CA TRP A 176 -2.99 8.65 -14.16
C TRP A 176 -4.04 7.62 -13.75
N LEU A 177 -5.17 8.05 -13.16
CA LEU A 177 -6.34 7.17 -13.03
C LEU A 177 -7.00 6.96 -14.39
N ASP A 178 -7.83 5.92 -14.48
CA ASP A 178 -8.71 5.69 -15.63
C ASP A 178 -9.84 6.75 -15.71
N ASP A 179 -10.55 6.80 -16.84
CA ASP A 179 -11.62 7.78 -17.08
C ASP A 179 -12.77 7.68 -16.04
N THR A 180 -12.88 6.55 -15.34
CA THR A 180 -13.85 6.41 -14.26
C THR A 180 -13.42 7.11 -12.96
N MET A 181 -12.21 7.65 -12.90
CA MET A 181 -11.64 8.28 -11.70
C MET A 181 -11.76 7.37 -10.47
N THR A 182 -11.40 6.10 -10.63
CA THR A 182 -11.54 5.11 -9.56
C THR A 182 -10.18 4.85 -8.90
N TYR A 183 -10.02 5.32 -7.67
CA TYR A 183 -8.80 5.14 -6.87
C TYR A 183 -8.96 4.00 -5.87
N SER A 184 -9.11 2.80 -6.39
CA SER A 184 -9.18 1.53 -5.65
C SER A 184 -8.92 0.37 -6.59
N SER A 185 -8.60 -0.82 -6.07
CA SER A 185 -8.34 -2.01 -6.90
C SER A 185 -9.47 -2.27 -7.89
N ALA A 186 -9.12 -2.50 -9.13
CA ALA A 186 -10.01 -3.14 -10.11
C ALA A 186 -10.10 -4.65 -9.84
N LEU A 187 -11.06 -5.33 -10.47
CA LEU A 187 -11.20 -6.79 -10.44
C LEU A 187 -11.00 -7.33 -11.86
N PHE A 188 -9.82 -7.89 -12.11
CA PHE A 188 -9.50 -8.53 -13.38
C PHE A 188 -9.91 -10.01 -13.34
N THR A 189 -10.64 -10.46 -14.36
CA THR A 189 -11.09 -11.85 -14.49
C THR A 189 -10.23 -12.66 -15.44
N SER A 190 -9.75 -12.04 -16.51
CA SER A 190 -8.80 -12.64 -17.47
C SER A 190 -7.41 -12.03 -17.44
N GLY A 191 -7.26 -10.86 -16.80
CA GLY A 191 -6.02 -10.08 -16.78
C GLY A 191 -5.76 -9.26 -18.05
N GLN A 192 -6.64 -9.38 -19.06
CA GLN A 192 -6.49 -8.70 -20.35
C GLN A 192 -7.48 -7.53 -20.54
N GLU A 193 -8.41 -7.36 -19.61
CA GLU A 193 -9.42 -6.29 -19.67
C GLU A 193 -8.77 -4.91 -19.58
N SER A 194 -9.45 -3.88 -20.15
CA SER A 194 -9.12 -2.50 -19.85
C SER A 194 -9.33 -2.19 -18.35
N LEU A 195 -8.70 -1.14 -17.84
CA LEU A 195 -8.85 -0.77 -16.43
C LEU A 195 -10.31 -0.42 -16.12
N GLU A 196 -11.00 0.31 -17.01
CA GLU A 196 -12.41 0.68 -16.88
C GLU A 196 -13.32 -0.55 -16.84
N ALA A 197 -13.07 -1.56 -17.69
CA ALA A 197 -13.83 -2.80 -17.67
C ALA A 197 -13.62 -3.58 -16.37
N ALA A 198 -12.40 -3.63 -15.87
CA ALA A 198 -12.07 -4.29 -14.60
C ALA A 198 -12.63 -3.52 -13.39
N GLN A 199 -12.71 -2.17 -13.46
CA GLN A 199 -13.40 -1.36 -12.45
C GLN A 199 -14.92 -1.63 -12.48
N ALA A 200 -15.53 -1.72 -13.66
CA ALA A 200 -16.94 -2.09 -13.78
C ALA A 200 -17.22 -3.52 -13.24
N ALA A 201 -16.33 -4.48 -13.50
CA ALA A 201 -16.43 -5.84 -12.96
C ALA A 201 -16.37 -5.85 -11.42
N LYS A 202 -15.50 -5.02 -10.80
CA LYS A 202 -15.47 -4.81 -9.36
C LYS A 202 -16.80 -4.33 -8.82
N TYR A 203 -17.39 -3.30 -9.42
CA TYR A 203 -18.69 -2.75 -9.00
C TYR A 203 -19.81 -3.76 -9.14
N ALA A 204 -19.82 -4.50 -10.26
CA ALA A 204 -20.77 -5.59 -10.47
C ALA A 204 -20.68 -6.64 -9.37
N SER A 205 -19.45 -7.10 -9.07
CA SER A 205 -19.18 -8.07 -8.00
C SER A 205 -19.68 -7.58 -6.65
N MET A 206 -19.43 -6.31 -6.28
CA MET A 206 -19.92 -5.72 -5.04
C MET A 206 -21.45 -5.77 -4.92
N ILE A 207 -22.17 -5.39 -5.98
CA ILE A 207 -23.64 -5.35 -6.01
C ILE A 207 -24.22 -6.77 -6.00
N ASP A 208 -23.66 -7.68 -6.80
CA ASP A 208 -24.11 -9.08 -6.89
C ASP A 208 -23.93 -9.81 -5.55
N GLN A 209 -22.81 -9.59 -4.85
CA GLN A 209 -22.55 -10.15 -3.52
C GLN A 209 -23.48 -9.56 -2.46
N MET A 210 -23.81 -8.27 -2.55
CA MET A 210 -24.76 -7.59 -1.66
C MET A 210 -26.18 -8.15 -1.87
N GLY A 211 -26.49 -8.62 -3.07
CA GLY A 211 -27.83 -9.10 -3.46
C GLY A 211 -28.82 -7.97 -3.70
N ALA A 212 -28.36 -6.74 -3.95
CA ALA A 212 -29.19 -5.58 -4.20
C ALA A 212 -29.91 -5.69 -5.56
N LYS A 213 -31.17 -5.26 -5.62
CA LYS A 213 -32.05 -5.34 -6.78
C LYS A 213 -32.44 -3.94 -7.26
N ALA A 214 -32.81 -3.82 -8.51
CA ALA A 214 -33.31 -2.57 -9.07
C ALA A 214 -34.40 -1.95 -8.18
N GLY A 215 -34.26 -0.67 -7.88
CA GLY A 215 -35.13 0.07 -6.97
C GLY A 215 -34.67 0.07 -5.50
N ASP A 216 -33.78 -0.82 -5.07
CA ASP A 216 -33.22 -0.82 -3.73
C ASP A 216 -32.44 0.47 -3.47
N HIS A 217 -32.41 0.90 -2.21
CA HIS A 217 -31.69 2.08 -1.75
C HIS A 217 -30.40 1.66 -1.04
N VAL A 218 -29.26 1.94 -1.64
CA VAL A 218 -27.91 1.58 -1.15
C VAL A 218 -27.22 2.80 -0.58
N LEU A 219 -26.51 2.61 0.54
CA LEU A 219 -25.58 3.59 1.08
C LEU A 219 -24.15 3.27 0.58
N GLU A 220 -23.47 4.25 0.00
CA GLU A 220 -22.05 4.18 -0.28
C GLU A 220 -21.25 5.00 0.75
N ILE A 221 -20.40 4.34 1.51
CA ILE A 221 -19.55 5.01 2.52
C ILE A 221 -18.16 5.25 1.91
N GLY A 222 -17.84 6.52 1.61
CA GLY A 222 -16.60 6.88 0.94
C GLY A 222 -16.71 6.76 -0.58
N CYS A 223 -17.52 7.61 -1.20
CA CYS A 223 -17.84 7.47 -2.62
C CYS A 223 -16.75 7.94 -3.62
N GLY A 224 -15.62 8.47 -3.13
CA GLY A 224 -14.61 9.02 -4.02
C GLY A 224 -15.21 10.02 -5.01
N TRP A 225 -14.90 9.87 -6.29
CA TRP A 225 -15.44 10.70 -7.38
C TRP A 225 -16.76 10.18 -7.98
N GLY A 226 -17.45 9.25 -7.28
CA GLY A 226 -18.80 8.81 -7.63
C GLY A 226 -18.88 7.67 -8.67
N GLY A 227 -17.79 6.95 -8.94
CA GLY A 227 -17.76 5.88 -9.95
C GLY A 227 -18.72 4.73 -9.65
N PHE A 228 -18.72 4.21 -8.42
CA PHE A 228 -19.65 3.15 -8.02
C PHE A 228 -21.10 3.64 -8.06
N ALA A 229 -21.38 4.84 -7.56
CA ALA A 229 -22.75 5.38 -7.55
C ALA A 229 -23.32 5.53 -8.95
N GLU A 230 -22.54 6.06 -9.90
CA GLU A 230 -22.94 6.15 -11.31
C GLU A 230 -23.23 4.75 -11.90
N TYR A 231 -22.31 3.81 -11.71
CA TYR A 231 -22.47 2.44 -12.17
C TYR A 231 -23.73 1.77 -11.57
N ALA A 232 -23.90 1.87 -10.26
CA ALA A 232 -25.02 1.27 -9.54
C ALA A 232 -26.38 1.82 -9.98
N ALA A 233 -26.46 3.14 -10.20
CA ALA A 233 -27.69 3.77 -10.65
C ALA A 233 -27.98 3.53 -12.14
N ALA A 234 -26.96 3.65 -13.01
CA ALA A 234 -27.15 3.54 -14.46
C ALA A 234 -27.30 2.09 -14.90
N GLN A 235 -26.48 1.17 -14.40
CA GLN A 235 -26.40 -0.20 -14.89
C GLN A 235 -27.28 -1.19 -14.11
N ARG A 236 -27.55 -0.88 -12.81
CA ARG A 236 -28.28 -1.78 -11.92
C ARG A 236 -29.62 -1.20 -11.42
N GLY A 237 -29.95 0.05 -11.80
CA GLY A 237 -31.21 0.69 -11.43
C GLY A 237 -31.37 0.96 -9.93
N LEU A 238 -30.26 1.04 -9.18
CA LEU A 238 -30.28 1.30 -7.75
C LEU A 238 -30.50 2.79 -7.45
N ARG A 239 -31.02 3.10 -6.27
CA ARG A 239 -30.93 4.43 -5.66
C ARG A 239 -29.72 4.43 -4.73
N VAL A 240 -28.89 5.46 -4.79
CA VAL A 240 -27.66 5.50 -4.00
C VAL A 240 -27.59 6.79 -3.19
N THR A 241 -27.35 6.67 -1.88
CA THR A 241 -26.89 7.78 -1.06
C THR A 241 -25.40 7.64 -0.84
N CYS A 242 -24.62 8.65 -1.19
CA CYS A 242 -23.17 8.65 -1.18
C CYS A 242 -22.65 9.59 -0.11
N LEU A 243 -21.65 9.14 0.65
CA LEU A 243 -20.97 9.95 1.65
C LEU A 243 -19.51 10.18 1.27
N THR A 244 -19.07 11.43 1.39
CA THR A 244 -17.64 11.78 1.36
C THR A 244 -17.39 12.94 2.33
N ILE A 245 -16.17 13.04 2.86
CA ILE A 245 -15.72 14.18 3.68
C ILE A 245 -14.76 15.10 2.91
N SER A 246 -14.43 14.75 1.66
CA SER A 246 -13.63 15.56 0.75
C SER A 246 -14.52 16.50 -0.07
N ARG A 247 -14.26 17.80 0.02
CA ARG A 247 -14.99 18.80 -0.76
C ARG A 247 -14.74 18.63 -2.26
N ALA A 248 -13.50 18.37 -2.66
CA ALA A 248 -13.14 18.17 -4.06
C ALA A 248 -13.85 16.96 -4.69
N GLN A 249 -13.92 15.84 -3.95
CA GLN A 249 -14.67 14.64 -4.40
C GLN A 249 -16.18 14.92 -4.46
N TYR A 250 -16.72 15.60 -3.47
CA TYR A 250 -18.15 15.98 -3.44
C TYR A 250 -18.55 16.79 -4.69
N ASP A 251 -17.82 17.86 -4.98
CA ASP A 251 -18.14 18.76 -6.10
C ASP A 251 -18.01 18.01 -7.43
N PHE A 252 -16.97 17.19 -7.59
CA PHE A 252 -16.77 16.36 -8.79
C PHE A 252 -17.88 15.30 -8.95
N ALA A 253 -18.18 14.54 -7.90
CA ALA A 253 -19.20 13.50 -7.95
C ALA A 253 -20.59 14.11 -8.25
N LEU A 254 -20.91 15.26 -7.67
CA LEU A 254 -22.17 15.96 -7.94
C LEU A 254 -22.29 16.35 -9.43
N ALA A 255 -21.24 16.93 -10.01
CA ALA A 255 -21.19 17.30 -11.41
C ALA A 255 -21.28 16.06 -12.34
N ARG A 256 -20.58 14.97 -11.98
CA ARG A 256 -20.61 13.69 -12.69
C ARG A 256 -22.02 13.11 -12.74
N ILE A 257 -22.70 13.01 -11.62
CA ILE A 257 -24.06 12.46 -11.51
C ILE A 257 -25.06 13.33 -12.27
N ALA A 258 -24.94 14.65 -12.21
CA ALA A 258 -25.78 15.57 -12.99
C ALA A 258 -25.56 15.39 -14.50
N LYS A 259 -24.29 15.30 -14.94
CA LYS A 259 -23.94 15.06 -16.35
C LYS A 259 -24.49 13.73 -16.88
N ALA A 260 -24.52 12.70 -16.02
CA ALA A 260 -25.08 11.38 -16.36
C ALA A 260 -26.63 11.34 -16.33
N GLY A 261 -27.30 12.41 -15.91
CA GLY A 261 -28.78 12.46 -15.80
C GLY A 261 -29.32 11.57 -14.66
N LEU A 262 -28.55 11.33 -13.62
CA LEU A 262 -28.88 10.40 -12.53
C LEU A 262 -29.22 11.09 -11.20
N SER A 263 -29.47 12.40 -11.20
CA SER A 263 -29.74 13.19 -9.99
C SER A 263 -31.03 12.81 -9.26
N ASP A 264 -31.94 12.12 -9.92
CA ASP A 264 -33.16 11.56 -9.33
C ASP A 264 -32.92 10.25 -8.54
N ARG A 265 -31.79 9.57 -8.80
CA ARG A 265 -31.44 8.28 -8.19
C ARG A 265 -30.27 8.35 -7.24
N VAL A 266 -29.35 9.32 -7.42
CA VAL A 266 -28.13 9.45 -6.63
C VAL A 266 -28.12 10.73 -5.84
N THR A 267 -27.93 10.61 -4.52
CA THR A 267 -27.76 11.75 -3.60
C THR A 267 -26.34 11.76 -3.06
N ILE A 268 -25.58 12.82 -3.32
CA ILE A 268 -24.22 13.01 -2.75
C ILE A 268 -24.31 13.90 -1.49
N LYS A 269 -23.68 13.47 -0.40
CA LYS A 269 -23.62 14.22 0.86
C LYS A 269 -22.17 14.48 1.25
N LEU A 270 -21.85 15.73 1.57
CA LEU A 270 -20.58 16.10 2.21
C LEU A 270 -20.72 15.86 3.73
N GLN A 271 -20.56 14.63 4.17
CA GLN A 271 -20.91 14.19 5.51
C GLN A 271 -20.01 13.04 5.98
N ASP A 272 -19.65 13.05 7.26
CA ASP A 272 -18.98 11.93 7.90
C ASP A 272 -19.98 10.76 8.09
N TYR A 273 -19.53 9.52 7.82
CA TYR A 273 -20.38 8.33 7.94
C TYR A 273 -20.97 8.13 9.35
N ARG A 274 -20.29 8.63 10.37
CA ARG A 274 -20.72 8.58 11.77
C ARG A 274 -21.96 9.43 12.05
N ASP A 275 -22.27 10.38 11.16
CA ASP A 275 -23.42 11.29 11.28
C ASP A 275 -24.61 10.84 10.41
N GLU A 276 -24.45 9.74 9.64
CA GLU A 276 -25.56 9.21 8.86
C GLU A 276 -26.60 8.53 9.75
N THR A 277 -27.87 8.79 9.47
CA THR A 277 -29.01 8.30 10.29
C THR A 277 -30.01 7.45 9.51
N GLY A 278 -29.95 7.45 8.17
CA GLY A 278 -30.82 6.63 7.33
C GLY A 278 -30.64 5.13 7.51
N THR A 279 -31.58 4.33 6.99
CA THR A 279 -31.47 2.87 6.89
C THR A 279 -31.63 2.45 5.43
N TYR A 280 -30.90 1.42 5.02
CA TYR A 280 -30.68 1.10 3.63
C TYR A 280 -30.89 -0.40 3.37
N ASP A 281 -31.25 -0.73 2.12
CA ASP A 281 -31.40 -2.10 1.63
C ASP A 281 -30.05 -2.81 1.43
N GLY A 282 -28.96 -2.01 1.29
CA GLY A 282 -27.60 -2.49 1.20
C GLY A 282 -26.60 -1.40 1.53
N ILE A 283 -25.35 -1.79 1.83
CA ILE A 283 -24.24 -0.84 2.04
C ILE A 283 -23.04 -1.30 1.21
N ALA A 284 -22.42 -0.36 0.49
CA ALA A 284 -21.14 -0.50 -0.17
C ALA A 284 -20.10 0.40 0.50
N SER A 285 -18.87 -0.07 0.63
CA SER A 285 -17.71 0.74 1.03
C SER A 285 -16.47 0.16 0.37
N ILE A 286 -15.74 0.98 -0.38
CA ILE A 286 -14.63 0.54 -1.21
C ILE A 286 -13.36 1.27 -0.76
N GLU A 287 -12.45 0.53 -0.13
CA GLU A 287 -11.14 1.01 0.35
C GLU A 287 -11.22 2.33 1.13
N MET A 288 -12.19 2.40 2.03
CA MET A 288 -12.36 3.51 2.96
C MET A 288 -12.03 3.10 4.41
N PHE A 289 -12.23 1.82 4.73
CA PHE A 289 -12.01 1.28 6.08
C PHE A 289 -10.58 1.49 6.57
N GLU A 290 -9.62 1.46 5.68
CA GLU A 290 -8.20 1.69 5.93
C GLU A 290 -7.94 3.05 6.58
N ALA A 291 -8.72 4.08 6.20
CA ALA A 291 -8.62 5.43 6.74
C ALA A 291 -9.33 5.62 8.09
N VAL A 292 -10.08 4.62 8.56
CA VAL A 292 -10.83 4.71 9.83
C VAL A 292 -9.89 4.70 11.04
N GLY A 293 -8.82 3.90 10.98
CA GLY A 293 -7.89 3.69 12.09
C GLY A 293 -8.44 2.73 13.15
N GLN A 294 -7.58 1.87 13.69
CA GLN A 294 -7.94 0.73 14.55
C GLN A 294 -8.87 1.12 15.71
N ARG A 295 -8.63 2.26 16.35
CA ARG A 295 -9.44 2.74 17.49
C ARG A 295 -10.93 2.88 17.16
N TYR A 296 -11.27 3.16 15.89
CA TYR A 296 -12.63 3.45 15.46
C TYR A 296 -13.30 2.30 14.68
N TRP A 297 -12.63 1.16 14.52
CA TRP A 297 -13.22 -0.02 13.87
C TRP A 297 -14.54 -0.48 14.50
N PRO A 298 -14.66 -0.54 15.84
CA PRO A 298 -15.95 -0.86 16.47
C PRO A 298 -17.07 0.14 16.11
N THR A 299 -16.73 1.43 16.04
CA THR A 299 -17.69 2.48 15.63
C THR A 299 -18.12 2.30 14.18
N TYR A 300 -17.18 1.97 13.29
CA TYR A 300 -17.45 1.74 11.87
C TYR A 300 -18.42 0.58 11.67
N PHE A 301 -18.14 -0.59 12.20
CA PHE A 301 -19.01 -1.76 12.06
C PHE A 301 -20.35 -1.60 12.76
N LYS A 302 -20.37 -0.89 13.89
CA LYS A 302 -21.64 -0.50 14.54
C LYS A 302 -22.47 0.39 13.62
N THR A 303 -21.86 1.38 12.96
CA THR A 303 -22.57 2.24 12.01
C THR A 303 -23.08 1.42 10.81
N VAL A 304 -22.27 0.56 10.22
CA VAL A 304 -22.72 -0.32 9.14
C VAL A 304 -23.93 -1.15 9.56
N ARG A 305 -23.88 -1.81 10.74
CA ARG A 305 -25.01 -2.57 11.28
C ARG A 305 -26.26 -1.70 11.43
N ASP A 306 -26.11 -0.53 12.06
CA ASP A 306 -27.27 0.31 12.42
C ASP A 306 -27.89 0.99 11.17
N ARG A 307 -27.13 1.12 10.08
CA ARG A 307 -27.62 1.68 8.80
C ARG A 307 -28.19 0.62 7.84
N LEU A 308 -27.87 -0.65 8.03
CA LEU A 308 -28.54 -1.73 7.29
C LEU A 308 -29.96 -1.98 7.83
N LYS A 309 -30.93 -2.24 6.98
CA LYS A 309 -32.20 -2.83 7.39
C LYS A 309 -31.99 -4.22 7.98
N PRO A 310 -32.83 -4.72 8.91
CA PRO A 310 -32.77 -6.11 9.36
C PRO A 310 -32.77 -7.09 8.20
N GLY A 311 -31.90 -8.08 8.22
CA GLY A 311 -31.75 -9.08 7.17
C GLY A 311 -30.97 -8.62 5.91
N ALA A 312 -30.64 -7.33 5.80
CA ALA A 312 -29.88 -6.77 4.66
C ALA A 312 -28.38 -7.03 4.77
N ASN A 313 -27.68 -6.90 3.63
CA ASN A 313 -26.25 -7.15 3.52
C ASN A 313 -25.47 -5.86 3.22
N ALA A 314 -24.21 -5.83 3.68
CA ALA A 314 -23.21 -4.91 3.16
C ALA A 314 -22.10 -5.69 2.45
N THR A 315 -21.53 -5.12 1.38
CA THR A 315 -20.30 -5.62 0.77
C THR A 315 -19.23 -4.54 0.89
N LEU A 316 -18.11 -4.90 1.50
CA LEU A 316 -17.00 -4.00 1.77
C LEU A 316 -15.77 -4.50 1.01
N GLN A 317 -15.08 -3.62 0.28
CA GLN A 317 -13.77 -3.90 -0.27
C GLN A 317 -12.72 -3.32 0.66
N ILE A 318 -11.83 -4.16 1.18
CA ILE A 318 -10.87 -3.81 2.23
C ILE A 318 -9.53 -4.42 1.91
N ILE A 319 -8.46 -3.63 2.07
CA ILE A 319 -7.08 -4.13 2.02
C ILE A 319 -6.76 -4.81 3.34
N THR A 320 -6.14 -5.98 3.27
CA THR A 320 -5.70 -6.75 4.44
C THR A 320 -4.19 -6.96 4.43
N VAL A 321 -3.60 -7.07 5.60
CA VAL A 321 -2.21 -7.52 5.76
C VAL A 321 -2.19 -9.00 6.10
N GLN A 322 -1.19 -9.73 5.60
CA GLN A 322 -1.01 -11.15 5.88
C GLN A 322 -1.06 -11.44 7.39
N GLU A 323 -1.71 -12.52 7.80
CA GLU A 323 -1.95 -12.89 9.19
C GLU A 323 -0.67 -12.94 10.03
N SER A 324 0.38 -13.56 9.49
CA SER A 324 1.69 -13.69 10.16
C SER A 324 2.41 -12.37 10.41
N ARG A 325 2.06 -11.31 9.66
CA ARG A 325 2.68 -9.98 9.75
C ARG A 325 1.93 -9.02 10.67
N TRP A 326 0.70 -9.34 11.05
CA TRP A 326 -0.17 -8.44 11.80
C TRP A 326 0.46 -7.88 13.06
N ASP A 327 1.09 -8.73 13.88
CA ASP A 327 1.65 -8.31 15.16
C ASP A 327 2.85 -7.36 15.03
N ALA A 328 3.63 -7.48 13.97
CA ALA A 328 4.72 -6.56 13.65
C ALA A 328 4.16 -5.27 13.03
N TYR A 329 3.28 -5.40 12.02
CA TYR A 329 2.68 -4.28 11.30
C TYR A 329 1.95 -3.30 12.23
N ARG A 330 1.09 -3.77 13.11
CA ARG A 330 0.34 -2.90 14.03
C ARG A 330 1.21 -2.13 15.03
N LYS A 331 2.48 -2.52 15.20
CA LYS A 331 3.45 -1.91 16.13
C LYS A 331 4.45 -1.00 15.44
N SER A 332 4.47 -0.94 14.12
CA SER A 332 5.37 -0.09 13.33
C SER A 332 4.60 0.99 12.58
N VAL A 333 5.33 1.90 12.00
CA VAL A 333 4.82 2.89 11.03
C VAL A 333 5.61 2.67 9.75
N ASP A 334 4.92 2.46 8.65
CA ASP A 334 5.54 2.28 7.35
C ASP A 334 5.56 3.57 6.52
N PHE A 335 6.15 3.47 5.32
CA PHE A 335 6.22 4.57 4.37
C PHE A 335 4.82 5.08 3.95
N ILE A 336 3.87 4.17 3.75
CA ILE A 336 2.50 4.52 3.31
C ILE A 336 1.79 5.32 4.40
N GLN A 337 1.90 4.89 5.65
CA GLN A 337 1.31 5.59 6.80
C GLN A 337 1.97 6.96 7.04
N LYS A 338 3.28 7.09 6.74
CA LYS A 338 4.00 8.35 6.94
C LYS A 338 3.68 9.38 5.87
N TYR A 339 3.64 8.98 4.60
CA TYR A 339 3.65 9.91 3.46
C TYR A 339 2.36 9.95 2.66
N ILE A 340 1.59 8.84 2.62
CA ILE A 340 0.45 8.70 1.70
C ILE A 340 -0.87 8.73 2.48
N PHE A 341 -1.05 7.84 3.46
CA PHE A 341 -2.28 7.70 4.23
C PHE A 341 -2.04 7.84 5.74
N PRO A 342 -1.78 9.07 6.24
CA PRO A 342 -1.57 9.29 7.68
C PRO A 342 -2.76 8.81 8.51
N GLY A 343 -2.47 7.99 9.52
CA GLY A 343 -3.52 7.39 10.37
C GLY A 343 -4.15 6.13 9.81
N GLY A 344 -3.79 5.70 8.60
CA GLY A 344 -4.26 4.46 7.98
C GLY A 344 -3.84 3.21 8.75
N MET A 345 -4.69 2.17 8.71
CA MET A 345 -4.42 0.88 9.35
C MET A 345 -5.14 -0.24 8.61
N LEU A 346 -4.39 -1.24 8.18
CA LEU A 346 -4.92 -2.44 7.54
C LEU A 346 -5.21 -3.51 8.60
N PRO A 347 -6.33 -4.22 8.56
CA PRO A 347 -6.56 -5.38 9.43
C PRO A 347 -5.91 -6.65 8.85
N ALA A 348 -5.60 -7.62 9.70
CA ALA A 348 -5.46 -9.00 9.24
C ALA A 348 -6.85 -9.64 9.03
N PRO A 349 -7.00 -10.68 8.19
CA PRO A 349 -8.29 -11.32 7.92
C PRO A 349 -9.02 -11.80 9.17
N SER A 350 -8.32 -12.42 10.13
CA SER A 350 -8.91 -12.86 11.39
C SER A 350 -9.40 -11.70 12.26
N VAL A 351 -8.64 -10.60 12.29
CA VAL A 351 -8.98 -9.38 13.03
C VAL A 351 -10.19 -8.71 12.41
N LEU A 352 -10.24 -8.59 11.09
CA LEU A 352 -11.39 -8.05 10.36
C LEU A 352 -12.66 -8.83 10.68
N ARG A 353 -12.62 -10.15 10.59
CA ARG A 353 -13.75 -11.04 10.93
C ARG A 353 -14.20 -10.86 12.39
N ALA A 354 -13.27 -10.80 13.32
CA ALA A 354 -13.58 -10.60 14.72
C ALA A 354 -14.27 -9.25 15.00
N GLU A 355 -13.87 -8.17 14.33
CA GLU A 355 -14.52 -6.86 14.48
C GLU A 355 -15.94 -6.84 13.88
N VAL A 356 -16.17 -7.54 12.77
CA VAL A 356 -17.50 -7.74 12.19
C VAL A 356 -18.43 -8.47 13.17
N GLU A 357 -17.96 -9.59 13.74
CA GLU A 357 -18.73 -10.42 14.68
C GLU A 357 -19.03 -9.70 16.00
N LYS A 358 -18.06 -8.97 16.56
CA LYS A 358 -18.26 -8.11 17.75
C LYS A 358 -19.35 -7.06 17.55
N ALA A 359 -19.54 -6.57 16.33
CA ALA A 359 -20.61 -5.64 16.01
C ALA A 359 -22.00 -6.30 15.87
N GLY A 360 -22.10 -7.63 16.01
CA GLY A 360 -23.33 -8.38 15.82
C GLY A 360 -23.71 -8.56 14.34
N LEU A 361 -22.74 -8.54 13.45
CA LEU A 361 -22.87 -8.85 12.03
C LEU A 361 -22.33 -10.25 11.76
N SER A 362 -22.81 -10.90 10.70
CA SER A 362 -22.35 -12.21 10.27
C SER A 362 -21.61 -12.13 8.95
N VAL A 363 -20.45 -12.74 8.82
CA VAL A 363 -19.74 -12.86 7.56
C VAL A 363 -20.40 -13.96 6.72
N LEU A 364 -20.87 -13.61 5.53
CA LEU A 364 -21.48 -14.55 4.58
C LEU A 364 -20.46 -15.10 3.59
N ARG A 365 -19.60 -14.23 3.08
CA ARG A 365 -18.68 -14.53 1.99
C ARG A 365 -17.48 -13.59 2.02
N SER A 366 -16.34 -14.08 1.54
CA SER A 366 -15.13 -13.29 1.26
C SER A 366 -14.54 -13.80 -0.05
N ILE A 367 -14.08 -12.88 -0.89
CA ILE A 367 -13.28 -13.17 -2.08
C ILE A 367 -12.01 -12.30 -2.03
N GLU A 368 -10.88 -12.90 -2.32
CA GLU A 368 -9.57 -12.26 -2.28
C GLU A 368 -9.03 -12.15 -3.71
N PHE A 369 -8.42 -11.01 -4.07
CA PHE A 369 -7.94 -10.73 -5.43
C PHE A 369 -6.77 -9.76 -5.46
N GLY A 370 -5.79 -9.93 -4.57
CA GLY A 370 -4.59 -9.10 -4.48
C GLY A 370 -3.80 -8.99 -5.77
N ASP A 371 -3.77 -10.04 -6.60
CA ASP A 371 -3.13 -9.99 -7.93
C ASP A 371 -3.77 -8.93 -8.84
N SER A 372 -5.08 -8.73 -8.75
CA SER A 372 -5.79 -7.66 -9.45
C SER A 372 -5.33 -6.28 -8.98
N TYR A 373 -5.04 -6.13 -7.68
CA TYR A 373 -4.50 -4.86 -7.19
C TYR A 373 -3.07 -4.62 -7.69
N ALA A 374 -2.22 -5.63 -7.65
CA ALA A 374 -0.87 -5.51 -8.21
C ALA A 374 -0.92 -5.07 -9.69
N GLN A 375 -1.87 -5.62 -10.47
CA GLN A 375 -2.08 -5.23 -11.87
C GLN A 375 -2.61 -3.79 -12.01
N THR A 376 -3.57 -3.39 -11.17
CA THR A 376 -4.11 -2.01 -11.12
C THR A 376 -3.00 -1.01 -10.86
N LEU A 377 -2.18 -1.26 -9.83
CA LEU A 377 -1.07 -0.39 -9.41
C LEU A 377 0.02 -0.27 -10.48
N ARG A 378 0.33 -1.36 -11.22
CA ARG A 378 1.27 -1.28 -12.35
C ARG A 378 0.74 -0.35 -13.44
N ARG A 379 -0.54 -0.45 -13.81
CA ARG A 379 -1.15 0.45 -14.80
C ARG A 379 -1.12 1.91 -14.34
N TRP A 380 -1.42 2.16 -13.07
CA TRP A 380 -1.30 3.51 -12.50
C TRP A 380 0.14 4.02 -12.52
N HIS A 381 1.12 3.17 -12.20
CA HIS A 381 2.53 3.52 -12.23
C HIS A 381 3.01 3.86 -13.65
N GLU A 382 2.61 3.07 -14.65
CA GLU A 382 2.89 3.32 -16.06
C GLU A 382 2.28 4.64 -16.52
N SER A 383 0.97 4.86 -16.25
CA SER A 383 0.27 6.11 -16.61
C SER A 383 0.90 7.32 -15.93
N PHE A 384 1.21 7.24 -14.63
CA PHE A 384 1.83 8.33 -13.88
C PHE A 384 3.18 8.74 -14.50
N ASN A 385 4.03 7.76 -14.83
CA ASN A 385 5.32 8.07 -15.43
C ASN A 385 5.21 8.56 -16.87
N HIS A 386 4.25 8.07 -17.63
CA HIS A 386 3.96 8.56 -18.98
C HIS A 386 3.49 10.01 -18.98
N ARG A 387 2.72 10.42 -17.97
CA ARG A 387 2.16 11.76 -17.82
C ARG A 387 2.98 12.65 -16.84
N TRP A 388 4.24 12.28 -16.56
CA TRP A 388 5.04 13.02 -15.58
C TRP A 388 5.26 14.49 -15.94
N ASP A 389 5.45 14.81 -17.21
CA ASP A 389 5.66 16.22 -17.64
C ASP A 389 4.41 17.08 -17.39
N ASP A 390 3.22 16.51 -17.51
CA ASP A 390 1.97 17.19 -17.16
C ASP A 390 1.87 17.38 -15.63
N ALA A 391 2.26 16.38 -14.84
CA ALA A 391 2.31 16.51 -13.38
C ALA A 391 3.33 17.60 -12.95
N ARG A 392 4.49 17.67 -13.61
CA ARG A 392 5.46 18.74 -13.38
C ARG A 392 4.88 20.12 -13.71
N ALA A 393 4.08 20.24 -14.75
CA ALA A 393 3.40 21.48 -15.12
C ALA A 393 2.36 21.90 -14.06
N LEU A 394 1.79 20.96 -13.29
CA LEU A 394 0.94 21.26 -12.13
C LEU A 394 1.75 21.68 -10.88
N GLY A 395 3.08 21.69 -10.94
CA GLY A 395 3.96 22.15 -9.85
C GLY A 395 4.58 21.04 -8.99
N PHE A 396 4.43 19.78 -9.37
CA PHE A 396 5.07 18.66 -8.65
C PHE A 396 6.56 18.55 -9.01
N ASP A 397 7.39 18.31 -8.00
CA ASP A 397 8.84 18.23 -8.12
C ASP A 397 9.37 16.77 -8.24
N ASP A 398 10.66 16.62 -8.53
CA ASP A 398 11.28 15.30 -8.68
C ASP A 398 11.32 14.49 -7.36
N ARG A 399 11.29 15.17 -6.19
CA ARG A 399 11.17 14.51 -4.90
C ARG A 399 9.77 13.86 -4.75
N PHE A 400 8.72 14.57 -5.18
CA PHE A 400 7.36 14.03 -5.25
C PHE A 400 7.28 12.86 -6.22
N ARG A 401 7.92 12.96 -7.42
CA ARG A 401 7.99 11.85 -8.37
C ARG A 401 8.58 10.59 -7.75
N ARG A 402 9.70 10.72 -7.02
CA ARG A 402 10.32 9.60 -6.31
C ARG A 402 9.38 9.02 -5.26
N MET A 403 8.75 9.88 -4.48
CA MET A 403 7.79 9.45 -3.44
C MET A 403 6.63 8.67 -4.04
N TRP A 404 6.04 9.16 -5.13
CA TRP A 404 4.88 8.51 -5.77
C TRP A 404 5.26 7.19 -6.44
N ASN A 405 6.40 7.13 -7.11
CA ASN A 405 6.94 5.87 -7.65
C ASN A 405 7.22 4.86 -6.54
N PHE A 406 7.86 5.28 -5.45
CA PHE A 406 8.13 4.39 -4.32
C PHE A 406 6.83 3.85 -3.71
N TYR A 407 5.82 4.69 -3.55
CA TYR A 407 4.48 4.29 -3.11
C TYR A 407 3.88 3.22 -4.01
N LEU A 408 3.70 3.51 -5.29
CA LEU A 408 3.02 2.60 -6.22
C LEU A 408 3.76 1.27 -6.34
N VAL A 409 5.10 1.32 -6.49
CA VAL A 409 5.93 0.12 -6.65
C VAL A 409 5.99 -0.71 -5.36
N SER A 410 6.06 -0.08 -4.18
CA SER A 410 6.03 -0.82 -2.90
C SER A 410 4.70 -1.53 -2.68
N CYS A 411 3.58 -0.91 -3.08
CA CYS A 411 2.28 -1.58 -3.06
C CYS A 411 2.20 -2.74 -4.05
N VAL A 412 2.71 -2.58 -5.30
CA VAL A 412 2.80 -3.70 -6.27
C VAL A 412 3.52 -4.89 -5.63
N SER A 413 4.71 -4.64 -5.06
CA SER A 413 5.52 -5.70 -4.44
C SER A 413 4.81 -6.35 -3.24
N ALA A 414 4.10 -5.56 -2.41
CA ALA A 414 3.36 -6.09 -1.25
C ALA A 414 2.20 -7.01 -1.65
N PHE A 415 1.42 -6.65 -2.68
CA PHE A 415 0.34 -7.50 -3.19
C PHE A 415 0.87 -8.72 -3.93
N GLN A 416 1.90 -8.56 -4.76
CA GLN A 416 2.49 -9.64 -5.54
C GLN A 416 3.15 -10.72 -4.66
N SER A 417 3.72 -10.32 -3.52
CA SER A 417 4.33 -11.24 -2.55
C SER A 417 3.32 -11.89 -1.59
N GLY A 418 2.03 -11.50 -1.65
CA GLY A 418 1.01 -11.94 -0.70
C GLY A 418 1.16 -11.34 0.70
N ASN A 419 2.01 -10.33 0.88
CA ASN A 419 2.14 -9.60 2.14
C ASN A 419 0.90 -8.75 2.45
N CYS A 420 0.24 -8.28 1.40
CA CYS A 420 -1.08 -7.66 1.44
C CYS A 420 -2.02 -8.37 0.47
N ASP A 421 -3.31 -8.27 0.75
CA ASP A 421 -4.37 -8.72 -0.15
C ASP A 421 -5.49 -7.68 -0.17
N VAL A 422 -6.40 -7.76 -1.14
CA VAL A 422 -7.64 -7.01 -1.14
C VAL A 422 -8.82 -7.98 -1.16
N THR A 423 -9.76 -7.78 -0.25
CA THR A 423 -10.92 -8.65 -0.09
C THR A 423 -12.22 -7.89 -0.30
N GLN A 424 -13.16 -8.50 -1.03
CA GLN A 424 -14.57 -8.13 -0.94
C GLN A 424 -15.24 -9.06 0.07
N ILE A 425 -15.62 -8.51 1.22
CA ILE A 425 -16.32 -9.24 2.29
C ILE A 425 -17.78 -8.83 2.33
N THR A 426 -18.66 -9.82 2.25
CA THR A 426 -20.12 -9.62 2.40
C THR A 426 -20.52 -9.98 3.82
N ILE A 427 -21.14 -9.02 4.49
CA ILE A 427 -21.60 -9.14 5.88
C ILE A 427 -23.09 -8.88 5.97
N LYS A 428 -23.76 -9.56 6.88
CA LYS A 428 -25.22 -9.51 7.03
C LYS A 428 -25.61 -8.97 8.39
N ARG A 429 -26.58 -8.06 8.43
CA ARG A 429 -27.32 -7.75 9.65
C ARG A 429 -28.36 -8.86 9.91
N PRO A 430 -28.38 -9.50 11.09
CA PRO A 430 -29.47 -10.41 11.48
C PRO A 430 -30.84 -9.76 11.34
N ALA A 431 -31.88 -10.60 11.15
CA ALA A 431 -33.28 -10.17 11.04
C ALA A 431 -33.82 -9.61 12.36
#